data_acbda25616b67e09fe7a5319f551fc33
#
_entry.id   acbda25616b67e09fe7a5319f551fc33
#
_cell.length_a   1.000
_cell.length_b   1.000
_cell.length_c   1.000
_cell.angle_alpha   90.00
_cell.angle_beta   90.00
_cell.angle_gamma   90.00
#
_symmetry.space_group_name_H-M   'P 1'
#
loop_
_entity.id
_entity.type
_entity.pdbx_description
1 polymer ?
#
loop_
_entity_poly.entity_id
_entity_poly.type
_entity_poly.pdbx_seq_one_letter_code
_entity_poly.pdbx_strand_id
1 'polypeptide(L)'
;SLTATDLLQEIGPQDLLFHYDPLAGHDGSVFYDFAALTKHHKGRVSLEIALPCEQSLIDETKSIASDMKAAGFTPDAIMISPAIDRQSTPPGNEWPPCPPLEDVYAAARVAFPNVQLGGGMLSYFTELNRKRVPGELVDFVSHCTNPIVHAADDLSVIQTLEALPFITRSVRAIYGDKPYRIGPSTIPMRQNPYGSRTMENPNGKRIAMANRDPRHNGKFAESFAFAYAISVLDAGLDSLTLSALTGPFGLIAGKGEPAAAAHTRPLFNTVKVLADLAGKSWKQCQSSRPSDVLAMAVEDQTIWLVNITPHEQTVTVPNGETIYLSPYDVRSINI
;
A
#
# COMPACT_ATOMS: atom_id res chain seq x y z
N SER A 1 -0.31 25.83 5.47
CA SER A 1 0.15 24.43 5.43
C SER A 1 -1.05 23.53 5.18
N LEU A 2 -0.90 22.54 4.28
CA LEU A 2 -1.94 21.57 3.96
C LEU A 2 -2.19 20.66 5.17
N THR A 3 -3.46 20.38 5.47
CA THR A 3 -3.89 19.40 6.45
C THR A 3 -4.15 18.04 5.77
N ALA A 4 -4.36 16.97 6.55
CA ALA A 4 -4.79 15.68 6.00
C ALA A 4 -6.13 15.80 5.24
N THR A 5 -7.03 16.63 5.71
CA THR A 5 -8.33 16.92 5.06
C THR A 5 -8.14 17.62 3.71
N ASP A 6 -7.27 18.64 3.65
CA ASP A 6 -6.97 19.35 2.39
C ASP A 6 -6.38 18.40 1.35
N LEU A 7 -5.44 17.54 1.77
CA LEU A 7 -4.84 16.53 0.89
C LEU A 7 -5.89 15.55 0.35
N LEU A 8 -6.76 15.07 1.22
CA LEU A 8 -7.80 14.11 0.86
C LEU A 8 -8.74 14.71 -0.20
N GLN A 9 -9.12 15.96 -0.03
CA GLN A 9 -9.98 16.69 -0.98
C GLN A 9 -9.26 16.98 -2.30
N GLU A 10 -7.97 17.32 -2.25
CA GLU A 10 -7.20 17.63 -3.45
C GLU A 10 -6.86 16.40 -4.28
N ILE A 11 -6.60 15.26 -3.64
CA ILE A 11 -6.29 13.99 -4.32
C ILE A 11 -7.56 13.34 -4.86
N GLY A 12 -8.65 13.34 -4.09
CA GLY A 12 -9.89 12.66 -4.42
C GLY A 12 -9.72 11.14 -4.63
N PRO A 13 -9.04 10.40 -3.72
CA PRO A 13 -8.80 8.97 -3.91
C PRO A 13 -10.11 8.20 -3.89
N GLN A 14 -10.15 7.03 -4.56
CA GLN A 14 -11.32 6.16 -4.61
C GLN A 14 -11.48 5.33 -3.34
N ASP A 15 -10.39 5.08 -2.60
CA ASP A 15 -10.37 4.28 -1.38
C ASP A 15 -9.54 5.00 -0.31
N LEU A 16 -10.07 5.08 0.91
CA LEU A 16 -9.38 5.59 2.09
C LEU A 16 -9.20 4.44 3.08
N LEU A 17 -7.96 4.02 3.28
CA LEU A 17 -7.62 2.90 4.16
C LEU A 17 -7.14 3.41 5.52
N PHE A 18 -7.81 2.95 6.58
CA PHE A 18 -7.40 3.13 7.97
C PHE A 18 -6.73 1.88 8.52
N HIS A 19 -5.91 2.02 9.55
CA HIS A 19 -5.23 0.92 10.23
C HIS A 19 -5.50 0.97 11.74
N TYR A 20 -5.96 -0.14 12.30
CA TYR A 20 -6.19 -0.32 13.72
C TYR A 20 -5.33 -1.46 14.26
N ASP A 21 -4.48 -1.15 15.23
CA ASP A 21 -3.55 -2.09 15.86
C ASP A 21 -3.48 -1.85 17.37
N PRO A 22 -4.24 -2.59 18.17
CA PRO A 22 -4.20 -2.48 19.62
C PRO A 22 -2.82 -2.73 20.23
N LEU A 23 -2.02 -3.63 19.63
CA LEU A 23 -0.67 -3.90 20.09
C LEU A 23 0.33 -2.77 19.80
N ALA A 24 -0.03 -1.85 18.90
CA ALA A 24 0.69 -0.60 18.67
C ALA A 24 0.19 0.56 19.53
N GLY A 25 -0.78 0.32 20.42
CA GLY A 25 -1.33 1.30 21.34
C GLY A 25 -2.58 2.03 20.83
N HIS A 26 -3.20 1.56 19.75
CA HIS A 26 -4.52 2.07 19.36
C HIS A 26 -5.60 1.54 20.30
N ASP A 27 -6.49 2.40 20.72
CA ASP A 27 -7.72 2.07 21.43
C ASP A 27 -8.95 2.58 20.67
N GLY A 28 -10.15 2.37 21.21
CA GLY A 28 -11.40 2.77 20.56
C GLY A 28 -11.52 4.28 20.25
N SER A 29 -10.69 5.13 20.86
CA SER A 29 -10.72 6.57 20.62
C SER A 29 -10.29 6.97 19.22
N VAL A 30 -9.43 6.17 18.55
CA VAL A 30 -8.98 6.46 17.18
C VAL A 30 -10.12 6.42 16.17
N PHE A 31 -11.20 5.69 16.45
CA PHE A 31 -12.35 5.63 15.55
C PHE A 31 -13.11 6.95 15.43
N TYR A 32 -13.04 7.82 16.44
CA TYR A 32 -13.60 9.18 16.34
C TYR A 32 -12.83 10.03 15.32
N ASP A 33 -11.50 9.91 15.27
CA ASP A 33 -10.67 10.60 14.29
C ASP A 33 -10.92 10.03 12.89
N PHE A 34 -11.05 8.70 12.76
CA PHE A 34 -11.40 8.05 11.49
C PHE A 34 -12.77 8.52 10.99
N ALA A 35 -13.79 8.52 11.86
CA ALA A 35 -15.13 9.02 11.53
C ALA A 35 -15.13 10.51 11.15
N ALA A 36 -14.29 11.33 11.79
CA ALA A 36 -14.14 12.73 11.43
C ALA A 36 -13.54 12.91 10.03
N LEU A 37 -12.49 12.14 9.70
CA LEU A 37 -11.83 12.24 8.40
C LEU A 37 -12.71 11.70 7.26
N THR A 38 -13.50 10.64 7.49
CA THR A 38 -14.40 10.08 6.47
C THR A 38 -15.46 11.06 5.99
N LYS A 39 -15.86 12.04 6.79
CA LYS A 39 -16.79 13.11 6.37
C LYS A 39 -16.28 13.94 5.18
N HIS A 40 -14.97 13.92 4.95
CA HIS A 40 -14.30 14.64 3.88
C HIS A 40 -13.93 13.73 2.69
N HIS A 41 -14.31 12.45 2.73
CA HIS A 41 -14.06 11.46 1.69
C HIS A 41 -15.38 11.04 1.03
N LYS A 42 -15.34 10.85 -0.30
CA LYS A 42 -16.53 10.46 -1.09
C LYS A 42 -16.45 9.03 -1.63
N GLY A 43 -15.27 8.42 -1.54
CA GLY A 43 -15.03 7.07 -2.03
C GLY A 43 -15.28 5.99 -0.98
N ARG A 44 -14.78 4.80 -1.24
CA ARG A 44 -14.85 3.66 -0.33
C ARG A 44 -13.98 3.89 0.90
N VAL A 45 -14.48 3.49 2.05
CA VAL A 45 -13.75 3.51 3.32
C VAL A 45 -13.38 2.08 3.70
N SER A 46 -12.12 1.81 3.89
CA SER A 46 -11.58 0.51 4.28
C SER A 46 -10.87 0.59 5.63
N LEU A 47 -10.93 -0.48 6.41
CA LEU A 47 -10.22 -0.62 7.67
C LEU A 47 -9.35 -1.88 7.66
N GLU A 48 -8.09 -1.76 8.00
CA GLU A 48 -7.16 -2.87 8.26
C GLU A 48 -7.05 -3.08 9.77
N ILE A 49 -7.35 -4.28 10.26
CA ILE A 49 -7.32 -4.64 11.68
C ILE A 49 -6.22 -5.66 11.94
N ALA A 50 -5.27 -5.31 12.79
CA ALA A 50 -4.34 -6.25 13.41
C ALA A 50 -4.97 -6.80 14.69
N LEU A 51 -5.60 -7.98 14.60
CA LEU A 51 -6.32 -8.59 15.73
C LEU A 51 -5.30 -9.17 16.74
N PRO A 52 -5.32 -8.78 18.02
CA PRO A 52 -4.39 -9.28 19.02
C PRO A 52 -4.45 -10.79 19.23
N CYS A 53 -5.64 -11.37 19.22
CA CYS A 53 -5.91 -12.79 19.51
C CYS A 53 -5.43 -13.20 20.93
N GLU A 54 -5.55 -12.29 21.88
CA GLU A 54 -5.16 -12.50 23.29
C GLU A 54 -6.34 -12.95 24.15
N GLN A 55 -7.57 -12.74 23.65
CA GLN A 55 -8.82 -13.11 24.31
C GLN A 55 -9.69 -13.97 23.38
N SER A 56 -10.96 -14.16 23.73
CA SER A 56 -11.94 -14.76 22.85
C SER A 56 -12.06 -13.94 21.57
N LEU A 57 -11.89 -14.55 20.40
CA LEU A 57 -12.01 -13.89 19.09
C LEU A 57 -13.35 -13.16 18.92
N ILE A 58 -14.43 -13.76 19.44
CA ILE A 58 -15.76 -13.17 19.43
C ILE A 58 -15.82 -11.91 20.29
N ASP A 59 -15.18 -11.92 21.46
CA ASP A 59 -15.22 -10.77 22.37
C ASP A 59 -14.33 -9.64 21.84
N GLU A 60 -13.14 -9.96 21.33
CA GLU A 60 -12.26 -8.96 20.70
C GLU A 60 -12.93 -8.29 19.49
N THR A 61 -13.48 -9.08 18.57
CA THR A 61 -14.12 -8.54 17.35
C THR A 61 -15.38 -7.75 17.66
N LYS A 62 -16.20 -8.20 18.63
CA LYS A 62 -17.39 -7.46 19.08
C LYS A 62 -17.04 -6.17 19.82
N SER A 63 -15.97 -6.16 20.62
CA SER A 63 -15.48 -4.94 21.26
C SER A 63 -15.09 -3.89 20.22
N ILE A 64 -14.31 -4.28 19.21
CA ILE A 64 -13.93 -3.39 18.10
C ILE A 64 -15.19 -2.87 17.38
N ALA A 65 -16.14 -3.74 17.05
CA ALA A 65 -17.39 -3.33 16.41
C ALA A 65 -18.23 -2.35 17.26
N SER A 66 -18.23 -2.56 18.59
CA SER A 66 -18.90 -1.67 19.53
C SER A 66 -18.25 -0.28 19.56
N ASP A 67 -16.91 -0.22 19.61
CA ASP A 67 -16.15 1.04 19.62
C ASP A 67 -16.33 1.81 18.30
N MET A 68 -16.28 1.11 17.16
CA MET A 68 -16.59 1.71 15.85
C MET A 68 -18.00 2.29 15.81
N LYS A 69 -18.99 1.55 16.32
CA LYS A 69 -20.38 2.01 16.40
C LYS A 69 -20.52 3.24 17.33
N ALA A 70 -19.86 3.24 18.47
CA ALA A 70 -19.88 4.36 19.42
C ALA A 70 -19.29 5.63 18.80
N ALA A 71 -18.24 5.49 17.98
CA ALA A 71 -17.61 6.59 17.25
C ALA A 71 -18.36 7.01 15.97
N GLY A 72 -19.36 6.26 15.53
CA GLY A 72 -20.05 6.49 14.26
C GLY A 72 -19.14 6.20 13.04
N PHE A 73 -18.15 5.34 13.18
CA PHE A 73 -17.26 4.93 12.10
C PHE A 73 -17.80 3.65 11.42
N THR A 74 -18.12 3.75 10.14
CA THR A 74 -18.73 2.67 9.34
C THR A 74 -17.96 2.45 8.05
N PRO A 75 -16.93 1.58 8.04
CA PRO A 75 -16.21 1.26 6.81
C PRO A 75 -17.05 0.35 5.89
N ASP A 76 -16.81 0.47 4.58
CA ASP A 76 -17.40 -0.41 3.56
C ASP A 76 -16.71 -1.78 3.51
N ALA A 77 -15.42 -1.80 3.88
CA ALA A 77 -14.61 -3.01 3.87
C ALA A 77 -13.70 -3.09 5.09
N ILE A 78 -13.52 -4.30 5.61
CA ILE A 78 -12.59 -4.59 6.70
C ILE A 78 -11.67 -5.73 6.26
N MET A 79 -10.36 -5.50 6.28
CA MET A 79 -9.34 -6.55 6.23
C MET A 79 -8.92 -6.88 7.65
N ILE A 80 -9.02 -8.14 8.05
CA ILE A 80 -8.61 -8.58 9.38
C ILE A 80 -7.55 -9.67 9.29
N SER A 81 -6.52 -9.57 10.11
CA SER A 81 -5.45 -10.56 10.24
C SER A 81 -4.98 -10.62 11.68
N PRO A 82 -4.65 -11.81 12.21
CA PRO A 82 -3.95 -11.92 13.49
C PRO A 82 -2.69 -11.06 13.50
N ALA A 83 -2.49 -10.29 14.54
CA ALA A 83 -1.34 -9.40 14.65
C ALA A 83 -0.01 -10.16 14.59
N ILE A 84 0.03 -11.40 15.07
CA ILE A 84 1.20 -12.27 15.05
C ILE A 84 1.60 -12.66 13.61
N ASP A 85 0.66 -12.75 12.69
CA ASP A 85 0.90 -13.16 11.29
C ASP A 85 1.65 -12.12 10.45
N ARG A 86 1.91 -10.93 11.00
CA ARG A 86 2.85 -9.98 10.37
C ARG A 86 4.28 -10.50 10.36
N GLN A 87 4.61 -11.46 11.22
CA GLN A 87 5.95 -12.05 11.30
C GLN A 87 6.11 -13.20 10.29
N SER A 88 7.31 -13.29 9.73
CA SER A 88 7.68 -14.37 8.81
C SER A 88 8.04 -15.63 9.57
N THR A 89 7.45 -16.77 9.16
CA THR A 89 7.86 -18.09 9.64
C THR A 89 8.50 -18.83 8.47
N PRO A 90 9.85 -19.01 8.47
CA PRO A 90 10.54 -19.72 7.42
C PRO A 90 10.07 -21.20 7.32
N PRO A 91 10.15 -21.80 6.12
CA PRO A 91 9.82 -23.21 5.94
C PRO A 91 10.59 -24.11 6.91
N GLY A 92 9.90 -25.05 7.54
CA GLY A 92 10.49 -25.98 8.52
C GLY A 92 10.53 -25.47 9.96
N ASN A 93 10.19 -24.20 10.20
CA ASN A 93 10.06 -23.66 11.55
C ASN A 93 8.62 -23.81 12.06
N GLU A 94 8.48 -23.87 13.37
CA GLU A 94 7.18 -23.87 14.04
C GLU A 94 6.55 -22.46 13.94
N TRP A 95 5.26 -22.42 13.58
CA TRP A 95 4.49 -21.18 13.59
C TRP A 95 4.25 -20.73 15.03
N PRO A 96 4.32 -19.41 15.31
CA PRO A 96 3.91 -18.90 16.59
C PRO A 96 2.45 -19.26 16.89
N PRO A 97 2.07 -19.44 18.16
CA PRO A 97 0.70 -19.74 18.54
C PRO A 97 -0.27 -18.69 17.93
N CYS A 98 -1.25 -19.18 17.21
CA CYS A 98 -2.25 -18.34 16.53
C CYS A 98 -3.54 -19.18 16.39
N PRO A 99 -4.71 -18.59 16.61
CA PRO A 99 -5.97 -19.26 16.30
C PRO A 99 -6.07 -19.68 14.83
N PRO A 100 -6.83 -20.74 14.50
CA PRO A 100 -7.17 -21.06 13.12
C PRO A 100 -7.78 -19.83 12.40
N LEU A 101 -7.36 -19.59 11.18
CA LEU A 101 -7.88 -18.44 10.40
C LEU A 101 -9.38 -18.54 10.15
N GLU A 102 -9.89 -19.75 10.05
CA GLU A 102 -11.33 -20.03 9.92
C GLU A 102 -12.10 -19.45 11.11
N ASP A 103 -11.59 -19.61 12.33
CA ASP A 103 -12.22 -19.10 13.56
C ASP A 103 -12.15 -17.56 13.59
N VAL A 104 -11.03 -16.99 13.14
CA VAL A 104 -10.86 -15.53 13.05
C VAL A 104 -11.88 -14.93 12.10
N TYR A 105 -12.04 -15.49 10.90
CA TYR A 105 -13.01 -14.99 9.92
C TYR A 105 -14.46 -15.26 10.32
N ALA A 106 -14.75 -16.38 11.00
CA ALA A 106 -16.07 -16.64 11.56
C ALA A 106 -16.45 -15.59 12.63
N ALA A 107 -15.53 -15.29 13.55
CA ALA A 107 -15.73 -14.25 14.57
C ALA A 107 -15.91 -12.86 13.94
N ALA A 108 -15.08 -12.52 12.96
CA ALA A 108 -15.20 -11.27 12.24
C ALA A 108 -16.55 -11.14 11.50
N ARG A 109 -17.02 -12.20 10.84
CA ARG A 109 -18.31 -12.18 10.14
C ARG A 109 -19.48 -11.98 11.08
N VAL A 110 -19.41 -12.51 12.31
CA VAL A 110 -20.43 -12.28 13.35
C VAL A 110 -20.41 -10.82 13.83
N ALA A 111 -19.22 -10.23 13.99
CA ALA A 111 -19.08 -8.85 14.46
C ALA A 111 -19.40 -7.81 13.37
N PHE A 112 -19.12 -8.12 12.11
CA PHE A 112 -19.26 -7.23 10.94
C PHE A 112 -20.11 -7.86 9.82
N PRO A 113 -21.40 -8.16 10.06
CA PRO A 113 -22.20 -8.97 9.15
C PRO A 113 -22.48 -8.31 7.79
N ASN A 114 -22.47 -6.97 7.72
CA ASN A 114 -22.83 -6.20 6.51
C ASN A 114 -21.64 -5.49 5.88
N VAL A 115 -20.41 -5.87 6.23
CA VAL A 115 -19.18 -5.26 5.73
C VAL A 115 -18.48 -6.24 4.80
N GLN A 116 -17.89 -5.76 3.72
CA GLN A 116 -17.03 -6.58 2.87
C GLN A 116 -15.81 -7.04 3.69
N LEU A 117 -15.69 -8.35 3.93
CA LEU A 117 -14.65 -8.91 4.77
C LEU A 117 -13.47 -9.39 3.92
N GLY A 118 -12.29 -8.85 4.18
CA GLY A 118 -11.05 -9.27 3.58
C GLY A 118 -10.16 -10.06 4.52
N GLY A 119 -9.34 -10.89 3.93
CA GLY A 119 -8.24 -11.57 4.59
C GLY A 119 -6.93 -11.33 3.86
N GLY A 120 -5.84 -11.68 4.50
CA GLY A 120 -4.52 -11.50 3.91
C GLY A 120 -3.46 -11.33 4.97
N MET A 121 -2.39 -10.64 4.59
CA MET A 121 -1.28 -10.36 5.49
C MET A 121 -1.08 -8.86 5.64
N LEU A 122 -0.93 -8.41 6.88
CA LEU A 122 -0.52 -7.04 7.21
C LEU A 122 0.89 -6.74 6.69
N SER A 123 1.71 -7.78 6.51
CA SER A 123 3.05 -7.74 5.92
C SER A 123 3.01 -8.03 4.42
N TYR A 124 3.73 -9.05 3.94
CA TYR A 124 4.07 -9.17 2.52
C TYR A 124 3.53 -10.45 1.90
N PHE A 125 3.65 -10.55 0.58
CA PHE A 125 3.25 -11.74 -0.18
C PHE A 125 3.95 -13.02 0.30
N THR A 126 5.20 -12.92 0.74
CA THR A 126 5.94 -14.09 1.27
C THR A 126 5.20 -14.74 2.44
N GLU A 127 4.69 -13.95 3.37
CA GLU A 127 3.94 -14.41 4.52
C GLU A 127 2.58 -14.95 4.09
N LEU A 128 1.87 -14.26 3.20
CA LEU A 128 0.61 -14.73 2.62
C LEU A 128 0.76 -16.08 1.90
N ASN A 129 1.84 -16.27 1.13
CA ASN A 129 2.09 -17.52 0.43
C ASN A 129 2.46 -18.68 1.38
N ARG A 130 3.07 -18.38 2.51
CA ARG A 130 3.42 -19.36 3.55
C ARG A 130 2.22 -19.77 4.41
N LYS A 131 1.35 -18.82 4.75
CA LYS A 131 0.12 -19.03 5.52
C LYS A 131 -1.06 -18.45 4.73
N ARG A 132 -1.60 -19.26 3.85
CA ARG A 132 -2.70 -18.85 2.97
C ARG A 132 -4.00 -18.68 3.75
N VAL A 133 -4.69 -17.59 3.49
CA VAL A 133 -6.03 -17.39 4.02
C VAL A 133 -7.02 -18.29 3.27
N PRO A 134 -8.05 -18.85 3.95
CA PRO A 134 -9.11 -19.61 3.29
C PRO A 134 -9.95 -18.65 2.41
N GLY A 135 -9.73 -18.73 1.11
CA GLY A 135 -10.30 -17.79 0.15
C GLY A 135 -11.83 -17.77 0.12
N GLU A 136 -12.48 -18.88 0.42
CA GLU A 136 -13.95 -19.02 0.45
C GLU A 136 -14.58 -18.26 1.63
N LEU A 137 -13.84 -17.95 2.68
CA LEU A 137 -14.36 -17.25 3.87
C LEU A 137 -14.25 -15.73 3.78
N VAL A 138 -13.55 -15.22 2.77
CA VAL A 138 -13.29 -13.79 2.60
C VAL A 138 -13.77 -13.27 1.25
N ASP A 139 -14.17 -12.00 1.21
CA ASP A 139 -14.70 -11.37 0.00
C ASP A 139 -13.57 -10.81 -0.87
N PHE A 140 -12.42 -10.48 -0.29
CA PHE A 140 -11.22 -10.03 -0.98
C PHE A 140 -9.94 -10.49 -0.27
N VAL A 141 -8.80 -10.45 -0.98
CA VAL A 141 -7.48 -10.73 -0.41
C VAL A 141 -6.58 -9.51 -0.53
N SER A 142 -5.70 -9.32 0.48
CA SER A 142 -4.79 -8.18 0.54
C SER A 142 -3.42 -8.57 1.10
N HIS A 143 -2.40 -7.89 0.64
CA HIS A 143 -1.06 -7.88 1.25
C HIS A 143 -0.33 -6.58 0.90
N CYS A 144 0.78 -6.31 1.59
CA CYS A 144 1.69 -5.22 1.26
C CYS A 144 2.91 -5.74 0.49
N THR A 145 3.75 -4.83 0.05
CA THR A 145 5.14 -5.08 -0.34
C THR A 145 6.04 -4.02 0.28
N ASN A 146 7.34 -4.30 0.35
CA ASN A 146 8.31 -3.31 0.77
C ASN A 146 9.65 -3.53 0.06
N PRO A 147 10.29 -2.49 -0.51
CA PRO A 147 11.49 -2.66 -1.31
C PRO A 147 12.79 -2.69 -0.50
N ILE A 148 12.77 -2.38 0.81
CA ILE A 148 13.97 -2.26 1.63
C ILE A 148 14.09 -3.34 2.72
N VAL A 149 13.49 -4.51 2.49
CA VAL A 149 13.57 -5.63 3.47
C VAL A 149 15.01 -6.12 3.63
N HIS A 150 15.75 -6.34 2.54
CA HIS A 150 17.07 -6.97 2.57
C HIS A 150 18.20 -6.04 2.12
N ALA A 151 17.91 -5.05 1.30
CA ALA A 151 18.86 -4.09 0.76
C ALA A 151 18.22 -2.70 0.71
N ALA A 152 19.06 -1.65 0.76
CA ALA A 152 18.55 -0.28 0.78
C ALA A 152 19.33 0.65 -0.16
N ASP A 153 20.13 0.13 -1.08
CA ASP A 153 20.68 0.91 -2.18
C ASP A 153 19.63 1.18 -3.27
N ASP A 154 19.84 2.19 -4.09
CA ASP A 154 18.85 2.63 -5.07
C ASP A 154 18.55 1.57 -6.13
N LEU A 155 19.57 0.85 -6.57
CA LEU A 155 19.42 -0.19 -7.59
C LEU A 155 18.55 -1.34 -7.06
N SER A 156 18.88 -1.86 -5.88
CA SER A 156 18.10 -2.93 -5.25
C SER A 156 16.64 -2.54 -5.04
N VAL A 157 16.38 -1.28 -4.62
CA VAL A 157 15.01 -0.78 -4.44
C VAL A 157 14.24 -0.76 -5.77
N ILE A 158 14.84 -0.26 -6.84
CA ILE A 158 14.21 -0.24 -8.17
C ILE A 158 13.98 -1.67 -8.70
N GLN A 159 14.94 -2.56 -8.53
CA GLN A 159 14.82 -3.95 -9.00
C GLN A 159 13.70 -4.74 -8.30
N THR A 160 13.23 -4.30 -7.14
CA THR A 160 12.04 -4.93 -6.53
C THR A 160 10.78 -4.84 -7.40
N LEU A 161 10.70 -3.83 -8.28
CA LEU A 161 9.60 -3.70 -9.24
C LEU A 161 9.51 -4.89 -10.19
N GLU A 162 10.64 -5.51 -10.53
CA GLU A 162 10.68 -6.68 -11.43
C GLU A 162 9.99 -7.91 -10.82
N ALA A 163 9.91 -7.99 -9.48
CA ALA A 163 9.23 -9.08 -8.78
C ALA A 163 7.70 -8.94 -8.79
N LEU A 164 7.16 -7.73 -8.93
CA LEU A 164 5.72 -7.45 -8.78
C LEU A 164 4.83 -8.26 -9.74
N PRO A 165 5.14 -8.38 -11.04
CA PRO A 165 4.33 -9.21 -11.95
C PRO A 165 4.31 -10.70 -11.57
N PHE A 166 5.37 -11.21 -10.94
CA PHE A 166 5.42 -12.60 -10.44
C PHE A 166 4.61 -12.78 -9.19
N ILE A 167 4.65 -11.80 -8.27
CA ILE A 167 3.85 -11.77 -7.05
C ILE A 167 2.37 -11.77 -7.42
N THR A 168 1.94 -10.84 -8.27
CA THR A 168 0.53 -10.69 -8.65
C THR A 168 -0.02 -11.91 -9.39
N ARG A 169 0.76 -12.50 -10.31
CA ARG A 169 0.40 -13.77 -10.96
C ARG A 169 0.29 -14.93 -9.97
N SER A 170 1.15 -14.98 -8.96
CA SER A 170 1.08 -16.00 -7.91
C SER A 170 -0.19 -15.83 -7.06
N VAL A 171 -0.56 -14.61 -6.69
CA VAL A 171 -1.82 -14.34 -5.99
C VAL A 171 -3.02 -14.76 -6.84
N ARG A 172 -3.04 -14.42 -8.12
CA ARG A 172 -4.10 -14.85 -9.06
C ARG A 172 -4.17 -16.37 -9.22
N ALA A 173 -3.02 -17.06 -9.25
CA ALA A 173 -2.98 -18.52 -9.29
C ALA A 173 -3.56 -19.19 -8.02
N ILE A 174 -3.44 -18.52 -6.85
CA ILE A 174 -3.93 -19.03 -5.58
C ILE A 174 -5.41 -18.71 -5.38
N TYR A 175 -5.85 -17.48 -5.71
CA TYR A 175 -7.16 -16.94 -5.34
C TYR A 175 -8.08 -16.66 -6.54
N GLY A 176 -7.64 -16.94 -7.78
CA GLY A 176 -8.45 -16.72 -8.99
C GLY A 176 -8.85 -15.26 -9.18
N ASP A 177 -10.12 -15.06 -9.53
CA ASP A 177 -10.69 -13.73 -9.83
C ASP A 177 -11.19 -12.98 -8.58
N LYS A 178 -10.85 -13.48 -7.37
CA LYS A 178 -11.22 -12.80 -6.13
C LYS A 178 -10.71 -11.35 -6.14
N PRO A 179 -11.51 -10.36 -5.68
CA PRO A 179 -11.04 -9.00 -5.51
C PRO A 179 -9.70 -8.98 -4.78
N TYR A 180 -8.72 -8.28 -5.35
CA TYR A 180 -7.35 -8.31 -4.90
C TYR A 180 -6.82 -6.89 -4.67
N ARG A 181 -6.28 -6.65 -3.50
CA ARG A 181 -5.76 -5.35 -3.07
C ARG A 181 -4.30 -5.43 -2.71
N ILE A 182 -3.55 -4.38 -2.99
CA ILE A 182 -2.15 -4.23 -2.55
C ILE A 182 -2.01 -2.93 -1.78
N GLY A 183 -1.40 -3.03 -0.61
CA GLY A 183 -0.97 -1.85 0.15
C GLY A 183 -1.51 -1.79 1.59
N PRO A 184 -1.00 -0.77 2.31
CA PRO A 184 -0.05 0.27 1.86
C PRO A 184 1.34 -0.29 1.56
N SER A 185 1.85 -0.01 0.35
CA SER A 185 3.20 -0.36 -0.10
C SER A 185 4.01 0.92 -0.29
N THR A 186 4.98 1.13 0.58
CA THR A 186 5.79 2.35 0.66
C THR A 186 7.28 2.00 0.71
N ILE A 187 8.16 2.95 0.34
CA ILE A 187 9.62 2.73 0.50
C ILE A 187 9.98 2.56 1.98
N PRO A 188 9.62 3.48 2.90
CA PRO A 188 9.79 3.21 4.32
C PRO A 188 8.97 2.01 4.77
N MET A 189 9.51 1.19 5.66
CA MET A 189 8.89 -0.05 6.10
C MET A 189 7.86 0.18 7.21
N ARG A 190 6.62 -0.31 7.01
CA ARG A 190 5.53 -0.27 7.99
C ARG A 190 5.56 -1.46 8.94
N GLN A 191 5.82 -2.65 8.41
CA GLN A 191 5.78 -3.92 9.12
C GLN A 191 7.12 -4.64 9.00
N ASN A 192 7.66 -5.14 10.11
CA ASN A 192 8.87 -5.94 10.07
C ASN A 192 8.51 -7.44 10.13
N PRO A 193 8.75 -8.22 9.06
CA PRO A 193 8.45 -9.64 9.07
C PRO A 193 9.41 -10.47 9.92
N TYR A 194 10.50 -9.90 10.40
CA TYR A 194 11.52 -10.60 11.21
C TYR A 194 11.54 -10.19 12.68
N GLY A 195 10.61 -9.33 13.09
CA GLY A 195 10.56 -8.85 14.48
C GLY A 195 9.32 -8.01 14.76
N SER A 196 9.21 -7.56 16.01
CA SER A 196 8.04 -6.78 16.46
C SER A 196 8.06 -5.31 16.01
N ARG A 197 9.22 -4.78 15.61
CA ARG A 197 9.41 -3.36 15.25
C ARG A 197 10.28 -3.22 14.03
N THR A 198 10.03 -2.17 13.25
CA THR A 198 10.91 -1.69 12.19
C THR A 198 12.14 -0.99 12.78
N MET A 199 13.18 -0.81 11.95
CA MET A 199 14.39 -0.09 12.38
C MET A 199 14.12 1.42 12.43
N GLU A 200 14.48 2.05 13.53
CA GLU A 200 14.47 3.51 13.61
C GLU A 200 15.60 4.10 12.76
N ASN A 201 15.31 5.24 12.13
CA ASN A 201 16.27 5.93 11.26
C ASN A 201 16.29 7.43 11.52
N PRO A 202 16.74 7.87 12.71
CA PRO A 202 16.73 9.28 13.07
C PRO A 202 17.67 10.13 12.20
N ASN A 203 18.70 9.50 11.61
CA ASN A 203 19.72 10.17 10.80
C ASN A 203 19.39 10.20 9.31
N GLY A 204 18.23 9.69 8.87
CA GLY A 204 17.81 9.70 7.48
C GLY A 204 18.78 8.99 6.52
N LYS A 205 19.36 7.87 6.92
CA LYS A 205 20.24 7.05 6.08
C LYS A 205 19.43 6.07 5.24
N ARG A 206 20.02 5.53 4.17
CA ARG A 206 19.48 4.41 3.40
C ARG A 206 19.87 3.13 4.11
N ILE A 207 18.96 2.59 4.93
CA ILE A 207 19.18 1.35 5.70
C ILE A 207 17.98 0.42 5.53
N ALA A 208 18.26 -0.88 5.47
CA ALA A 208 17.23 -1.89 5.37
C ALA A 208 16.29 -1.86 6.59
N MET A 209 15.05 -2.23 6.37
CA MET A 209 13.97 -2.33 7.37
C MET A 209 13.65 -1.03 8.12
N ALA A 210 14.06 0.14 7.61
CA ALA A 210 13.83 1.42 8.26
C ALA A 210 12.39 1.91 8.11
N ASN A 211 11.84 2.48 9.19
CA ASN A 211 10.53 3.13 9.20
C ASN A 211 10.53 4.54 8.61
N ARG A 212 11.69 5.04 8.23
CA ARG A 212 11.90 6.32 7.52
C ARG A 212 12.97 6.12 6.48
N ASP A 213 12.73 6.64 5.28
CA ASP A 213 13.70 6.56 4.17
C ASP A 213 13.84 7.94 3.51
N PRO A 214 15.06 8.45 3.30
CA PRO A 214 15.26 9.78 2.73
C PRO A 214 14.72 9.90 1.30
N ARG A 215 14.67 8.81 0.54
CA ARG A 215 14.14 8.79 -0.83
C ARG A 215 12.63 9.11 -0.90
N HIS A 216 11.91 8.87 0.21
CA HIS A 216 10.48 9.21 0.31
C HIS A 216 10.23 10.73 0.19
N ASN A 217 11.25 11.55 0.42
CA ASN A 217 11.17 13.01 0.31
C ASN A 217 11.56 13.58 -1.06
N GLY A 218 11.85 12.74 -2.04
CA GLY A 218 12.38 13.16 -3.34
C GLY A 218 11.67 12.54 -4.55
N LYS A 219 12.12 12.93 -5.73
CA LYS A 219 11.63 12.42 -7.02
C LYS A 219 11.75 10.90 -7.18
N PHE A 220 12.68 10.28 -6.45
CA PHE A 220 12.79 8.82 -6.41
C PHE A 220 11.48 8.14 -6.01
N ALA A 221 10.81 8.63 -4.96
CA ALA A 221 9.55 8.06 -4.50
C ALA A 221 8.41 8.29 -5.51
N GLU A 222 8.40 9.46 -6.16
CA GLU A 222 7.47 9.79 -7.24
C GLU A 222 7.58 8.79 -8.40
N SER A 223 8.80 8.61 -8.92
CA SER A 223 9.11 7.65 -9.98
C SER A 223 8.82 6.21 -9.56
N PHE A 224 9.30 5.79 -8.37
CA PHE A 224 9.10 4.44 -7.86
C PHE A 224 7.61 4.10 -7.74
N ALA A 225 6.79 4.98 -7.18
CA ALA A 225 5.36 4.74 -7.01
C ALA A 225 4.62 4.65 -8.35
N PHE A 226 4.98 5.49 -9.33
CA PHE A 226 4.37 5.41 -10.66
C PHE A 226 4.79 4.12 -11.39
N ALA A 227 6.08 3.79 -11.33
CA ALA A 227 6.61 2.55 -11.89
C ALA A 227 5.99 1.30 -11.22
N TYR A 228 5.75 1.37 -9.92
CA TYR A 228 5.01 0.34 -9.18
C TYR A 228 3.61 0.12 -9.77
N ALA A 229 2.85 1.19 -9.97
CA ALA A 229 1.52 1.12 -10.56
C ALA A 229 1.55 0.47 -11.96
N ILE A 230 2.50 0.88 -12.82
CA ILE A 230 2.70 0.25 -14.14
C ILE A 230 3.00 -1.25 -14.01
N SER A 231 3.85 -1.64 -13.07
CA SER A 231 4.28 -3.04 -12.89
C SER A 231 3.17 -3.99 -12.42
N VAL A 232 2.08 -3.45 -11.86
CA VAL A 232 0.94 -4.24 -11.38
C VAL A 232 -0.34 -4.08 -12.20
N LEU A 233 -0.29 -3.37 -13.33
CA LEU A 233 -1.48 -3.09 -14.17
C LEU A 233 -2.21 -4.37 -14.58
N ASP A 234 -1.49 -5.39 -15.05
CA ASP A 234 -2.07 -6.66 -15.50
C ASP A 234 -2.73 -7.48 -14.37
N ALA A 235 -2.53 -7.10 -13.13
CA ALA A 235 -3.08 -7.82 -11.99
C ALA A 235 -4.59 -7.63 -11.82
N GLY A 236 -5.20 -6.59 -12.41
CA GLY A 236 -6.61 -6.26 -12.21
C GLY A 236 -6.92 -6.00 -10.74
N LEU A 237 -6.13 -5.14 -10.10
CA LEU A 237 -6.31 -4.82 -8.68
C LEU A 237 -7.62 -4.10 -8.43
N ASP A 238 -8.30 -4.47 -7.34
CA ASP A 238 -9.46 -3.73 -6.80
C ASP A 238 -9.02 -2.42 -6.11
N SER A 239 -7.85 -2.42 -5.49
CA SER A 239 -7.27 -1.23 -4.84
C SER A 239 -5.74 -1.32 -4.79
N LEU A 240 -5.08 -0.18 -4.96
CA LEU A 240 -3.64 0.00 -4.79
C LEU A 240 -3.38 1.20 -3.88
N THR A 241 -2.75 0.97 -2.73
CA THR A 241 -2.42 2.02 -1.75
C THR A 241 -0.90 2.19 -1.68
N LEU A 242 -0.39 3.37 -2.07
CA LEU A 242 1.05 3.65 -2.18
C LEU A 242 1.58 4.68 -1.16
N SER A 243 0.71 5.22 -0.31
CA SER A 243 1.10 6.21 0.70
C SER A 243 0.10 6.28 1.84
N ALA A 244 0.51 6.87 2.96
CA ALA A 244 -0.40 7.47 3.93
C ALA A 244 -0.65 8.95 3.57
N LEU A 245 -1.56 9.61 4.27
CA LEU A 245 -1.77 11.07 4.09
C LEU A 245 -0.62 11.85 4.73
N THR A 246 -0.23 11.48 5.94
CA THR A 246 0.76 12.20 6.75
C THR A 246 1.79 11.26 7.37
N GLY A 247 2.87 11.81 7.90
CA GLY A 247 3.88 11.04 8.63
C GLY A 247 4.94 10.39 7.73
N PRO A 248 5.70 9.43 8.24
CA PRO A 248 6.88 8.87 7.56
C PRO A 248 6.54 8.13 6.26
N PHE A 249 5.30 7.68 6.09
CA PHE A 249 4.77 7.03 4.89
C PHE A 249 3.87 7.98 4.07
N GLY A 250 3.73 9.23 4.51
CA GLY A 250 2.72 10.16 4.05
C GLY A 250 3.13 11.01 2.86
N LEU A 251 2.15 11.70 2.32
CA LEU A 251 2.31 12.71 1.25
C LEU A 251 2.80 14.04 1.80
N ILE A 252 2.58 14.29 3.09
CA ILE A 252 3.22 15.38 3.84
C ILE A 252 3.96 14.83 5.05
N ALA A 253 5.07 15.50 5.39
CA ALA A 253 5.87 15.14 6.55
C ALA A 253 5.11 15.46 7.85
N GLY A 254 5.22 14.58 8.84
CA GLY A 254 4.76 14.79 10.19
C GLY A 254 5.69 15.69 11.00
N LYS A 255 5.25 16.04 12.20
CA LYS A 255 6.09 16.80 13.15
C LYS A 255 7.29 15.96 13.58
N GLY A 256 8.48 16.55 13.55
CA GLY A 256 9.73 15.90 14.00
C GLY A 256 10.40 15.01 12.94
N GLU A 257 9.92 15.03 11.70
CA GLU A 257 10.61 14.40 10.58
C GLU A 257 11.67 15.31 9.96
N PRO A 258 12.68 14.76 9.23
CA PRO A 258 13.72 15.56 8.59
C PRO A 258 13.21 16.56 7.54
N ALA A 259 12.09 16.24 6.88
CA ALA A 259 11.41 17.18 5.98
C ALA A 259 10.57 18.17 6.80
N ALA A 260 10.42 19.39 6.29
CA ALA A 260 9.60 20.41 6.95
C ALA A 260 8.16 19.91 7.14
N ALA A 261 7.64 19.99 8.37
CA ALA A 261 6.29 19.54 8.67
C ALA A 261 5.26 20.23 7.78
N ALA A 262 4.26 19.47 7.32
CA ALA A 262 3.25 19.89 6.35
C ALA A 262 3.80 20.34 4.98
N HIS A 263 5.04 19.99 4.67
CA HIS A 263 5.57 20.15 3.31
C HIS A 263 5.11 18.98 2.43
N THR A 264 4.59 19.30 1.25
CA THR A 264 4.14 18.31 0.28
C THR A 264 5.37 17.63 -0.36
N ARG A 265 5.40 16.30 -0.32
CA ARG A 265 6.44 15.50 -0.98
C ARG A 265 6.14 15.35 -2.48
N PRO A 266 7.16 15.14 -3.35
CA PRO A 266 6.93 14.87 -4.77
C PRO A 266 5.96 13.71 -5.03
N LEU A 267 5.96 12.68 -4.20
CA LEU A 267 5.02 11.55 -4.24
C LEU A 267 3.55 11.97 -4.30
N PHE A 268 3.20 13.14 -3.75
CA PHE A 268 1.85 13.70 -3.84
C PHE A 268 1.36 13.83 -5.29
N ASN A 269 2.23 14.30 -6.20
CA ASN A 269 1.86 14.46 -7.61
C ASN A 269 1.53 13.11 -8.24
N THR A 270 2.35 12.09 -7.98
CA THR A 270 2.09 10.73 -8.47
C THR A 270 0.77 10.17 -7.94
N VAL A 271 0.53 10.26 -6.64
CA VAL A 271 -0.68 9.69 -6.03
C VAL A 271 -1.94 10.41 -6.55
N LYS A 272 -1.88 11.73 -6.73
CA LYS A 272 -2.97 12.51 -7.32
C LYS A 272 -3.24 12.09 -8.76
N VAL A 273 -2.20 11.98 -9.59
CA VAL A 273 -2.33 11.51 -10.98
C VAL A 273 -2.91 10.09 -11.03
N LEU A 274 -2.40 9.17 -10.23
CA LEU A 274 -2.90 7.79 -10.20
C LEU A 274 -4.37 7.71 -9.74
N ALA A 275 -4.78 8.58 -8.81
CA ALA A 275 -6.19 8.70 -8.42
C ALA A 275 -7.06 9.19 -9.60
N ASP A 276 -6.60 10.18 -10.37
CA ASP A 276 -7.30 10.66 -11.57
C ASP A 276 -7.35 9.63 -12.71
N LEU A 277 -6.38 8.71 -12.76
CA LEU A 277 -6.30 7.65 -13.75
C LEU A 277 -7.07 6.38 -13.34
N ALA A 278 -7.46 6.23 -12.09
CA ALA A 278 -8.15 5.05 -11.60
C ALA A 278 -9.48 4.81 -12.37
N GLY A 279 -9.67 3.56 -12.80
CA GLY A 279 -10.84 3.16 -13.58
C GLY A 279 -10.79 3.50 -15.07
N LYS A 280 -9.79 4.24 -15.55
CA LYS A 280 -9.61 4.50 -16.98
C LYS A 280 -9.05 3.29 -17.72
N SER A 281 -9.34 3.18 -19.00
CA SER A 281 -8.73 2.17 -19.85
C SER A 281 -7.24 2.46 -20.08
N TRP A 282 -6.44 1.41 -20.08
CA TRP A 282 -4.99 1.51 -20.22
C TRP A 282 -4.43 0.41 -21.14
N LYS A 283 -3.24 0.67 -21.69
CA LYS A 283 -2.44 -0.30 -22.42
C LYS A 283 -1.00 -0.24 -21.94
N GLN A 284 -0.40 -1.39 -21.70
CA GLN A 284 1.02 -1.45 -21.42
C GLN A 284 1.82 -1.14 -22.69
N CYS A 285 2.77 -0.23 -22.59
CA CYS A 285 3.70 0.06 -23.66
C CYS A 285 4.97 -0.77 -23.52
N GLN A 286 5.48 -1.26 -24.62
CA GLN A 286 6.79 -1.93 -24.62
C GLN A 286 7.90 -0.88 -24.68
N SER A 287 8.78 -0.91 -23.69
CA SER A 287 10.03 -0.16 -23.70
C SER A 287 11.16 -1.02 -24.29
N SER A 288 12.01 -0.43 -25.10
CA SER A 288 13.24 -1.11 -25.58
C SER A 288 14.28 -1.28 -24.46
N ARG A 289 14.15 -0.50 -23.37
CA ARG A 289 14.98 -0.58 -22.17
C ARG A 289 14.11 -0.51 -20.91
N PRO A 290 13.39 -1.60 -20.57
CA PRO A 290 12.44 -1.61 -19.44
C PRO A 290 13.13 -1.47 -18.07
N SER A 291 14.44 -1.71 -17.98
CA SER A 291 15.25 -1.41 -16.78
C SER A 291 15.52 0.08 -16.56
N ASP A 292 15.29 0.91 -17.56
CA ASP A 292 15.57 2.34 -17.50
C ASP A 292 14.31 3.19 -17.52
N VAL A 293 13.37 2.85 -18.41
CA VAL A 293 12.13 3.59 -18.62
C VAL A 293 10.96 2.64 -18.76
N LEU A 294 9.93 2.88 -17.95
CA LEU A 294 8.62 2.24 -18.08
C LEU A 294 7.62 3.19 -18.74
N ALA A 295 6.61 2.61 -19.40
CA ALA A 295 5.59 3.39 -20.07
C ALA A 295 4.21 2.71 -20.04
N MET A 296 3.15 3.52 -19.99
CA MET A 296 1.77 3.08 -20.21
C MET A 296 1.00 4.12 -21.02
N ALA A 297 0.08 3.66 -21.85
CA ALA A 297 -0.90 4.51 -22.52
C ALA A 297 -2.23 4.47 -21.78
N VAL A 298 -2.90 5.62 -21.70
CA VAL A 298 -4.20 5.77 -21.06
C VAL A 298 -5.18 6.36 -22.07
N GLU A 299 -6.34 5.71 -22.25
CA GLU A 299 -7.43 6.12 -23.13
C GLU A 299 -7.01 6.34 -24.61
N ASP A 300 -5.89 5.72 -25.03
CA ASP A 300 -5.27 5.87 -26.36
C ASP A 300 -4.92 7.33 -26.74
N GLN A 301 -4.80 8.22 -25.76
CA GLN A 301 -4.56 9.65 -25.96
C GLN A 301 -3.31 10.15 -25.23
N THR A 302 -2.93 9.50 -24.13
CA THR A 302 -1.83 9.96 -23.29
C THR A 302 -0.87 8.82 -23.01
N ILE A 303 0.41 9.04 -23.28
CA ILE A 303 1.49 8.13 -22.81
C ILE A 303 2.13 8.74 -21.58
N TRP A 304 2.21 7.93 -20.54
CA TRP A 304 3.01 8.19 -19.34
C TRP A 304 4.35 7.49 -19.44
N LEU A 305 5.41 8.25 -19.25
CA LEU A 305 6.81 7.80 -19.26
C LEU A 305 7.40 7.98 -17.87
N VAL A 306 8.13 6.97 -17.40
CA VAL A 306 8.77 6.97 -16.09
C VAL A 306 10.23 6.58 -16.21
N ASN A 307 11.13 7.52 -15.96
CA ASN A 307 12.55 7.25 -15.82
C ASN A 307 12.83 6.74 -14.40
N ILE A 308 13.25 5.48 -14.28
CA ILE A 308 13.56 4.83 -12.99
C ILE A 308 15.06 4.82 -12.68
N THR A 309 15.85 5.65 -13.35
CA THR A 309 17.32 5.71 -13.22
C THR A 309 17.80 7.08 -12.71
N PRO A 310 19.01 7.14 -12.13
CA PRO A 310 19.64 8.41 -11.73
C PRO A 310 20.25 9.19 -12.92
N HIS A 311 20.00 8.74 -14.16
CA HIS A 311 20.56 9.33 -15.37
C HIS A 311 19.46 9.93 -16.26
N GLU A 312 19.79 10.93 -17.06
CA GLU A 312 18.91 11.41 -18.12
C GLU A 312 18.66 10.31 -19.13
N GLN A 313 17.41 10.21 -19.60
CA GLN A 313 17.00 9.27 -20.63
C GLN A 313 16.40 10.00 -21.83
N THR A 314 16.61 9.44 -23.01
CA THR A 314 16.00 9.91 -24.24
C THR A 314 15.09 8.83 -24.77
N VAL A 315 13.83 9.16 -25.00
CA VAL A 315 12.78 8.24 -25.46
C VAL A 315 12.20 8.73 -26.77
N THR A 316 12.15 7.86 -27.77
CA THR A 316 11.40 8.12 -29.00
C THR A 316 10.05 7.43 -28.89
N VAL A 317 8.96 8.18 -29.02
CA VAL A 317 7.60 7.67 -28.95
C VAL A 317 7.06 7.33 -30.34
N PRO A 318 5.94 6.59 -30.45
CA PRO A 318 5.48 6.04 -31.74
C PRO A 318 5.24 7.07 -32.85
N ASN A 319 4.90 8.31 -32.52
CA ASN A 319 4.74 9.41 -33.49
C ASN A 319 6.09 9.98 -34.01
N GLY A 320 7.22 9.47 -33.55
CA GLY A 320 8.58 9.90 -33.91
C GLY A 320 9.12 11.06 -33.07
N GLU A 321 8.35 11.58 -32.11
CA GLU A 321 8.81 12.63 -31.21
C GLU A 321 9.86 12.10 -30.23
N THR A 322 10.87 12.93 -29.92
CA THR A 322 11.92 12.61 -28.96
C THR A 322 11.68 13.37 -27.66
N ILE A 323 11.55 12.62 -26.55
CA ILE A 323 11.30 13.12 -25.22
C ILE A 323 12.54 12.96 -24.36
N TYR A 324 12.93 14.02 -23.66
CA TYR A 324 14.03 14.01 -22.69
C TYR A 324 13.46 13.92 -21.28
N LEU A 325 13.90 12.90 -20.52
CA LEU A 325 13.50 12.64 -19.16
C LEU A 325 14.70 12.87 -18.22
N SER A 326 14.54 13.78 -17.28
CA SER A 326 15.50 13.98 -16.20
C SER A 326 15.57 12.74 -15.29
N PRO A 327 16.58 12.58 -14.41
CA PRO A 327 16.63 11.51 -13.42
C PRO A 327 15.35 11.41 -12.60
N TYR A 328 14.77 10.21 -12.53
CA TYR A 328 13.53 9.90 -11.80
C TYR A 328 12.34 10.78 -12.22
N ASP A 329 12.26 11.13 -13.48
CA ASP A 329 11.17 11.95 -14.04
C ASP A 329 9.93 11.11 -14.36
N VAL A 330 8.77 11.67 -14.07
CA VAL A 330 7.46 11.14 -14.49
C VAL A 330 6.83 12.17 -15.41
N ARG A 331 6.51 11.78 -16.64
CA ARG A 331 6.01 12.71 -17.66
C ARG A 331 4.89 12.10 -18.50
N SER A 332 3.87 12.90 -18.76
CA SER A 332 2.83 12.58 -19.74
C SER A 332 3.05 13.34 -21.04
N ILE A 333 2.68 12.71 -22.14
CA ILE A 333 2.60 13.30 -23.47
C ILE A 333 1.28 12.91 -24.13
N ASN A 334 0.69 13.81 -24.88
CA ASN A 334 -0.47 13.50 -25.71
C ASN A 334 0.00 12.99 -27.08
N ILE A 335 -0.69 11.99 -27.63
CA ILE A 335 -0.38 11.34 -28.92
C ILE A 335 -1.53 11.51 -29.90
#